data_48ad59ba9bb7b21b5ea91977f9ce8563
#
_entry.id   48ad59ba9bb7b21b5ea91977f9ce8563
#
_cell.length_a   1.000
_cell.length_b   1.000
_cell.length_c   1.000
_cell.angle_alpha   90.00
_cell.angle_beta   90.00
_cell.angle_gamma   90.00
#
_symmetry.space_group_name_H-M   'P 1'
#
loop_
_entity.id
_entity.type
_entity.pdbx_description
1 polymer ?
#
loop_
_entity_poly.entity_id
_entity_poly.type
_entity_poly.pdbx_seq_one_letter_code
_entity_poly.pdbx_strand_id
1 'polypeptide(L)'
;MTSEQRREARYRRRQTRRQAKRKARSDAMGPIEEVFSYRAMFFYGRKCCNGVRWKASTQRFEMHLFSGTAKRRRKILNGTWKPGKTAHFTLKERGKVRPIDAPHIEDRQVYKVLTKKVLVPLYVPSM
;
A
#
# COMPACT_ATOMS: atom_id res chain seq x y z
N MET A 1 43.72 16.35 1.50
CA MET A 1 42.51 15.57 1.76
C MET A 1 42.89 14.19 2.28
N THR A 2 42.45 13.86 3.48
CA THR A 2 42.73 12.55 4.09
C THR A 2 41.86 11.46 3.46
N SER A 3 42.19 10.19 3.69
CA SER A 3 41.41 9.06 3.18
C SER A 3 39.98 9.05 3.75
N GLU A 4 39.84 9.45 5.01
CA GLU A 4 38.52 9.57 5.66
C GLU A 4 37.66 10.66 5.01
N GLN A 5 38.23 11.82 4.73
CA GLN A 5 37.54 12.91 4.04
C GLN A 5 37.07 12.50 2.65
N ARG A 6 37.88 11.74 1.91
CA ARG A 6 37.49 11.19 0.60
C ARG A 6 36.34 10.18 0.72
N ARG A 7 36.39 9.33 1.74
CA ARG A 7 35.32 8.34 2.02
C ARG A 7 34.01 9.03 2.34
N GLU A 8 34.07 10.02 3.21
CA GLU A 8 32.90 10.80 3.59
C GLU A 8 32.31 11.59 2.41
N ALA A 9 33.14 12.21 1.58
CA ALA A 9 32.70 12.91 0.39
C ALA A 9 31.97 11.96 -0.58
N ARG A 10 32.51 10.74 -0.77
CA ARG A 10 31.85 9.71 -1.61
C ARG A 10 30.52 9.27 -1.02
N TYR A 11 30.45 9.10 0.29
CA TYR A 11 29.21 8.73 0.98
C TYR A 11 28.14 9.80 0.81
N ARG A 12 28.48 11.08 1.03
CA ARG A 12 27.56 12.21 0.86
C ARG A 12 27.04 12.30 -0.59
N ARG A 13 27.90 12.13 -1.57
CA ARG A 13 27.48 12.11 -2.99
C ARG A 13 26.48 11.01 -3.28
N ARG A 14 26.69 9.81 -2.75
CA ARG A 14 25.77 8.69 -2.90
C ARG A 14 24.42 8.98 -2.23
N GLN A 15 24.42 9.52 -1.03
CA GLN A 15 23.20 9.91 -0.34
C GLN A 15 22.41 10.96 -1.12
N THR A 16 23.06 12.01 -1.54
CA THR A 16 22.43 13.08 -2.34
C THR A 16 21.79 12.52 -3.62
N ARG A 17 22.50 11.62 -4.30
CA ARG A 17 22.01 10.98 -5.53
C ARG A 17 20.78 10.10 -5.23
N ARG A 18 20.80 9.33 -4.15
CA ARG A 18 19.67 8.50 -3.73
C ARG A 18 18.45 9.35 -3.38
N GLN A 19 18.67 10.42 -2.62
CA GLN A 19 17.60 11.35 -2.24
C GLN A 19 16.98 12.04 -3.46
N ALA A 20 17.80 12.47 -4.43
CA ALA A 20 17.32 13.04 -5.67
C ALA A 20 16.46 12.06 -6.47
N LYS A 21 16.88 10.80 -6.57
CA LYS A 21 16.11 9.75 -7.24
C LYS A 21 14.78 9.47 -6.54
N ARG A 22 14.77 9.41 -5.20
CA ARG A 22 13.55 9.21 -4.42
C ARG A 22 12.58 10.36 -4.62
N LYS A 23 13.08 11.59 -4.58
CA LYS A 23 12.27 12.78 -4.79
C LYS A 23 11.68 12.79 -6.20
N ALA A 24 12.47 12.49 -7.22
CA ALA A 24 11.99 12.41 -8.59
C ALA A 24 10.87 11.36 -8.75
N ARG A 25 10.99 10.19 -8.11
CA ARG A 25 9.95 9.16 -8.12
C ARG A 25 8.70 9.60 -7.36
N SER A 26 8.87 10.24 -6.21
CA SER A 26 7.77 10.79 -5.45
C SER A 26 6.99 11.84 -6.24
N ASP A 27 7.71 12.73 -6.90
CA ASP A 27 7.09 13.77 -7.76
C ASP A 27 6.38 13.16 -8.97
N ALA A 28 6.91 12.06 -9.52
CA ALA A 28 6.31 11.34 -10.64
C ALA A 28 5.01 10.61 -10.28
N MET A 29 4.76 10.32 -9.01
CA MET A 29 3.51 9.68 -8.57
C MET A 29 2.30 10.58 -8.70
N GLY A 30 2.49 11.89 -8.71
CA GLY A 30 1.42 12.86 -8.75
C GLY A 30 0.70 13.05 -7.41
N PRO A 31 -0.40 13.80 -7.41
CA PRO A 31 -1.15 14.07 -6.19
C PRO A 31 -1.90 12.83 -5.68
N ILE A 32 -2.32 12.89 -4.41
CA ILE A 32 -3.04 11.79 -3.76
C ILE A 32 -4.34 11.43 -4.49
N GLU A 33 -4.99 12.38 -5.12
CA GLU A 33 -6.21 12.17 -5.91
C GLU A 33 -5.98 11.23 -7.10
N GLU A 34 -4.81 11.29 -7.72
CA GLU A 34 -4.44 10.40 -8.83
C GLU A 34 -4.00 9.03 -8.34
N VAL A 35 -3.28 8.97 -7.20
CA VAL A 35 -2.86 7.71 -6.59
C VAL A 35 -4.08 6.87 -6.20
N PHE A 36 -5.07 7.50 -5.55
CA PHE A 36 -6.33 6.88 -5.16
C PHE A 36 -7.46 7.24 -6.14
N SER A 37 -7.19 7.15 -7.44
CA SER A 37 -8.24 7.35 -8.45
C SER A 37 -9.30 6.25 -8.36
N TYR A 38 -10.52 6.54 -8.80
CA TYR A 38 -11.60 5.53 -8.85
C TYR A 38 -11.17 4.30 -9.64
N ARG A 39 -10.52 4.51 -10.79
CA ARG A 39 -10.05 3.44 -11.66
C ARG A 39 -9.04 2.53 -10.94
N ALA A 40 -8.07 3.10 -10.25
CA ALA A 40 -7.07 2.35 -9.49
C ALA A 40 -7.74 1.57 -8.35
N MET A 41 -8.62 2.20 -7.59
CA MET A 41 -9.32 1.56 -6.48
C MET A 41 -10.23 0.43 -6.95
N PHE A 42 -10.96 0.60 -8.04
CA PHE A 42 -11.79 -0.47 -8.62
C PHE A 42 -10.96 -1.64 -9.10
N PHE A 43 -9.87 -1.36 -9.81
CA PHE A 43 -8.97 -2.39 -10.33
C PHE A 43 -8.39 -3.25 -9.20
N TYR A 44 -7.83 -2.62 -8.18
CA TYR A 44 -7.23 -3.33 -7.06
C TYR A 44 -8.28 -3.93 -6.12
N GLY A 45 -9.45 -3.31 -6.00
CA GLY A 45 -10.58 -3.88 -5.28
C GLY A 45 -11.03 -5.20 -5.87
N ARG A 46 -11.15 -5.29 -7.19
CA ARG A 46 -11.44 -6.54 -7.88
C ARG A 46 -10.36 -7.60 -7.68
N LYS A 47 -9.10 -7.20 -7.69
CA LYS A 47 -7.99 -8.11 -7.43
C LYS A 47 -8.03 -8.68 -6.01
N CYS A 48 -8.47 -7.91 -5.02
CA CYS A 48 -8.64 -8.40 -3.66
C CYS A 48 -9.68 -9.52 -3.55
N CYS A 49 -10.64 -9.59 -4.47
CA CYS A 49 -11.67 -10.62 -4.49
C CYS A 49 -11.18 -11.96 -5.04
N ASN A 50 -10.05 -11.99 -5.73
CA ASN A 50 -9.54 -13.20 -6.36
C ASN A 50 -9.19 -14.27 -5.32
N GLY A 51 -9.72 -15.48 -5.52
CA GLY A 51 -9.50 -16.62 -4.65
C GLY A 51 -10.42 -16.67 -3.41
N VAL A 52 -11.17 -15.62 -3.14
CA VAL A 52 -12.05 -15.54 -1.95
C VAL A 52 -13.50 -15.14 -2.29
N ARG A 53 -13.90 -15.28 -3.56
CA ARG A 53 -15.26 -14.90 -4.01
C ARG A 53 -16.38 -15.74 -3.41
N TRP A 54 -16.06 -16.90 -2.86
CA TRP A 54 -16.99 -17.75 -2.15
C TRP A 54 -17.39 -17.21 -0.77
N LYS A 55 -16.62 -16.28 -0.21
CA LYS A 55 -16.91 -15.70 1.11
C LYS A 55 -18.03 -14.67 1.03
N ALA A 56 -18.95 -14.70 2.00
CA ALA A 56 -20.05 -13.75 2.08
C ALA A 56 -19.56 -12.29 2.22
N SER A 57 -18.47 -12.07 2.96
CA SER A 57 -17.86 -10.76 3.11
C SER A 57 -17.36 -10.19 1.79
N THR A 58 -16.74 -11.03 0.95
CA THR A 58 -16.27 -10.65 -0.39
C THR A 58 -17.45 -10.33 -1.31
N GLN A 59 -18.51 -11.14 -1.27
CA GLN A 59 -19.71 -10.90 -2.07
C GLN A 59 -20.39 -9.58 -1.71
N ARG A 60 -20.48 -9.25 -0.42
CA ARG A 60 -20.99 -7.95 0.02
C ARG A 60 -20.10 -6.79 -0.43
N PHE A 61 -18.78 -6.98 -0.39
CA PHE A 61 -17.83 -6.00 -0.90
C PHE A 61 -18.04 -5.75 -2.40
N GLU A 62 -18.18 -6.80 -3.21
CA GLU A 62 -18.44 -6.66 -4.66
C GLU A 62 -19.78 -5.98 -4.95
N MET A 63 -20.83 -6.30 -4.21
CA MET A 63 -22.15 -5.66 -4.36
C MET A 63 -22.08 -4.15 -4.14
N HIS A 64 -21.29 -3.71 -3.18
CA HIS A 64 -21.14 -2.30 -2.81
C HIS A 64 -19.81 -1.70 -3.27
N LEU A 65 -19.22 -2.26 -4.34
CA LEU A 65 -17.89 -1.86 -4.80
C LEU A 65 -17.83 -0.37 -5.14
N PHE A 66 -18.79 0.14 -5.91
CA PHE A 66 -18.79 1.54 -6.35
C PHE A 66 -19.08 2.50 -5.19
N SER A 67 -20.15 2.28 -4.46
CA SER A 67 -20.55 3.16 -3.34
C SER A 67 -19.54 3.11 -2.20
N GLY A 68 -19.06 1.93 -1.84
CA GLY A 68 -18.06 1.74 -0.81
C GLY A 68 -16.73 2.37 -1.18
N THR A 69 -16.29 2.22 -2.44
CA THR A 69 -15.06 2.84 -2.95
C THR A 69 -15.15 4.36 -2.92
N ALA A 70 -16.27 4.93 -3.33
CA ALA A 70 -16.48 6.38 -3.29
C ALA A 70 -16.39 6.92 -1.86
N LYS A 71 -16.97 6.21 -0.90
CA LYS A 71 -16.92 6.54 0.52
C LYS A 71 -15.50 6.50 1.07
N ARG A 72 -14.76 5.43 0.80
CA ARG A 72 -13.36 5.27 1.24
C ARG A 72 -12.45 6.32 0.61
N ARG A 73 -12.61 6.55 -0.69
CA ARG A 73 -11.83 7.59 -1.39
C ARG A 73 -12.04 8.96 -0.77
N ARG A 74 -13.29 9.33 -0.49
CA ARG A 74 -13.61 10.59 0.15
C ARG A 74 -12.93 10.74 1.52
N LYS A 75 -12.95 9.69 2.33
CA LYS A 75 -12.28 9.69 3.64
C LYS A 75 -10.77 9.81 3.51
N ILE A 76 -10.16 9.14 2.54
CA ILE A 76 -8.72 9.23 2.28
C ILE A 76 -8.33 10.65 1.87
N LEU A 77 -9.06 11.27 0.94
CA LEU A 77 -8.79 12.64 0.48
C LEU A 77 -8.98 13.68 1.58
N ASN A 78 -9.92 13.45 2.49
CA ASN A 78 -10.17 14.33 3.65
C ASN A 78 -9.21 14.07 4.81
N GLY A 79 -8.41 13.01 4.75
CA GLY A 79 -7.51 12.63 5.84
C GLY A 79 -8.21 12.01 7.05
N THR A 80 -9.45 11.57 6.90
CA THR A 80 -10.26 10.97 7.99
C THR A 80 -10.32 9.46 7.94
N TRP A 81 -9.75 8.84 6.92
CA TRP A 81 -9.77 7.38 6.79
C TRP A 81 -8.94 6.71 7.88
N LYS A 82 -9.52 5.69 8.50
CA LYS A 82 -8.84 4.85 9.49
C LYS A 82 -9.14 3.39 9.19
N PRO A 83 -8.15 2.48 9.39
CA PRO A 83 -8.41 1.06 9.25
C PRO A 83 -9.44 0.58 10.27
N GLY A 84 -10.28 -0.36 9.84
CA GLY A 84 -11.24 -1.01 10.72
C GLY A 84 -10.59 -2.08 11.59
N LYS A 85 -11.43 -2.80 12.34
CA LYS A 85 -10.97 -3.91 13.19
C LYS A 85 -10.44 -5.05 12.32
N THR A 86 -9.34 -5.65 12.75
CA THR A 86 -8.79 -6.85 12.13
C THR A 86 -9.42 -8.10 12.73
N ALA A 87 -9.51 -9.17 11.94
CA ALA A 87 -9.92 -10.48 12.44
C ALA A 87 -8.72 -11.19 13.07
N HIS A 88 -8.82 -11.55 14.34
CA HIS A 88 -7.80 -12.31 15.06
C HIS A 88 -8.10 -13.80 14.97
N PHE A 89 -7.12 -14.58 14.55
CA PHE A 89 -7.21 -16.03 14.61
C PHE A 89 -5.83 -16.63 14.80
N THR A 90 -5.79 -17.90 15.21
CA THR A 90 -4.56 -18.62 15.44
C THR A 90 -4.41 -19.67 14.35
N LEU A 91 -3.29 -19.66 13.64
CA LEU A 91 -2.97 -20.65 12.63
C LEU A 91 -1.99 -21.65 13.20
N LYS A 92 -2.36 -22.95 13.17
CA LYS A 92 -1.45 -24.05 13.50
C LYS A 92 -0.86 -24.61 12.21
N GLU A 93 0.43 -24.45 12.03
CA GLU A 93 1.13 -24.92 10.84
C GLU A 93 2.43 -25.61 11.27
N ARG A 94 2.57 -26.89 10.91
CA ARG A 94 3.76 -27.69 11.21
C ARG A 94 4.18 -27.67 12.69
N GLY A 95 3.21 -27.75 13.61
CA GLY A 95 3.46 -27.73 15.04
C GLY A 95 3.74 -26.35 15.65
N LYS A 96 3.72 -25.31 14.82
CA LYS A 96 3.86 -23.91 15.28
C LYS A 96 2.50 -23.24 15.34
N VAL A 97 2.25 -22.53 16.45
CA VAL A 97 1.06 -21.71 16.63
C VAL A 97 1.43 -20.27 16.32
N ARG A 98 0.75 -19.66 15.33
CA ARG A 98 0.99 -18.27 14.94
C ARG A 98 -0.29 -17.46 15.11
N PRO A 99 -0.26 -16.36 15.87
CA PRO A 99 -1.37 -15.43 15.88
C PRO A 99 -1.39 -14.65 14.56
N ILE A 100 -2.56 -14.54 13.95
CA ILE A 100 -2.74 -13.80 12.69
C ILE A 100 -3.80 -12.74 12.86
N ASP A 101 -3.48 -11.53 12.42
CA ASP A 101 -4.40 -10.42 12.30
C ASP A 101 -4.66 -10.15 10.82
N ALA A 102 -5.89 -10.43 10.38
CA ALA A 102 -6.27 -10.25 8.99
C ALA A 102 -7.17 -9.01 8.83
N PRO A 103 -6.82 -8.05 7.98
CA PRO A 103 -7.67 -6.91 7.69
C PRO A 103 -8.90 -7.35 6.89
N HIS A 104 -10.00 -6.60 7.02
CA HIS A 104 -11.17 -6.77 6.18
C HIS A 104 -10.85 -6.43 4.72
N ILE A 105 -11.61 -7.00 3.80
CA ILE A 105 -11.40 -6.80 2.37
C ILE A 105 -11.49 -5.32 1.96
N GLU A 106 -12.29 -4.53 2.63
CA GLU A 106 -12.39 -3.09 2.42
C GLU A 106 -11.06 -2.38 2.68
N ASP A 107 -10.40 -2.74 3.78
CA ASP A 107 -9.09 -2.18 4.14
C ASP A 107 -7.99 -2.73 3.22
N ARG A 108 -8.11 -3.97 2.79
CA ARG A 108 -7.17 -4.57 1.81
C ARG A 108 -7.17 -3.82 0.49
N GLN A 109 -8.31 -3.30 0.05
CA GLN A 109 -8.39 -2.48 -1.16
C GLN A 109 -7.47 -1.26 -1.04
N VAL A 110 -7.57 -0.53 0.07
CA VAL A 110 -6.74 0.65 0.33
C VAL A 110 -5.26 0.28 0.43
N TYR A 111 -4.93 -0.75 1.18
CA TYR A 111 -3.55 -1.23 1.33
C TYR A 111 -2.94 -1.67 -0.01
N LYS A 112 -3.72 -2.32 -0.86
CA LYS A 112 -3.24 -2.78 -2.16
C LYS A 112 -2.95 -1.61 -3.10
N VAL A 113 -3.80 -0.60 -3.13
CA VAL A 113 -3.55 0.63 -3.88
C VAL A 113 -2.28 1.32 -3.38
N LEU A 114 -2.16 1.49 -2.07
CA LEU A 114 -1.00 2.10 -1.44
C LEU A 114 0.29 1.34 -1.78
N THR A 115 0.28 0.01 -1.64
CA THR A 115 1.44 -0.83 -1.94
C THR A 115 1.84 -0.71 -3.41
N LYS A 116 0.91 -0.87 -4.33
CA LYS A 116 1.20 -0.93 -5.76
C LYS A 116 1.51 0.43 -6.37
N LYS A 117 0.88 1.49 -5.89
CA LYS A 117 1.05 2.85 -6.46
C LYS A 117 2.13 3.67 -5.77
N VAL A 118 2.41 3.41 -4.50
CA VAL A 118 3.35 4.21 -3.70
C VAL A 118 4.57 3.40 -3.27
N LEU A 119 4.37 2.32 -2.53
CA LEU A 119 5.47 1.59 -1.90
C LEU A 119 6.36 0.88 -2.91
N VAL A 120 5.79 0.16 -3.86
CA VAL A 120 6.56 -0.56 -4.88
C VAL A 120 7.37 0.40 -5.76
N PRO A 121 6.78 1.47 -6.34
CA PRO A 121 7.56 2.42 -7.13
C PRO A 121 8.67 3.14 -6.36
N LEU A 122 8.48 3.38 -5.05
CA LEU A 122 9.48 4.06 -4.22
C LEU A 122 10.63 3.15 -3.80
N TYR A 123 10.35 1.91 -3.42
CA TYR A 123 11.33 1.05 -2.75
C TYR A 123 11.93 -0.03 -3.64
N VAL A 124 11.15 -0.68 -4.50
CA VAL A 124 11.63 -1.78 -5.34
C VAL A 124 12.78 -1.38 -6.27
N PRO A 125 12.72 -0.25 -6.99
CA PRO A 125 13.84 0.17 -7.84
C PRO A 125 15.10 0.59 -7.08
N SER A 126 15.04 0.69 -5.75
CA SER A 126 16.17 1.07 -4.90
C SER A 126 16.97 -0.12 -4.36
N MET A 127 16.47 -1.31 -4.56
CA MET A 127 17.12 -2.56 -4.13
C MET A 127 18.17 -3.04 -5.11
#